data_3a96bb21bb714ada2184733d198ad8c4
#
_entry.id   3a96bb21bb714ada2184733d198ad8c4
#
_cell.length_a   1.000
_cell.length_b   1.000
_cell.length_c   1.000
_cell.angle_alpha   90.00
_cell.angle_beta   90.00
_cell.angle_gamma   90.00
#
_symmetry.space_group_name_H-M   'P 1'
#
loop_
_entity.id
_entity.type
_entity.pdbx_description
1 polymer ?
#
loop_
_entity_poly.entity_id
_entity_poly.type
_entity_poly.pdbx_seq_one_letter_code
_entity_poly.pdbx_strand_id
1 'polypeptide(L)'
;NEITEYSLGSDSSIGQRINFTINSWQVIKKNPIIGIGTGDFPQEYLKINQQNSPERRTTSNPHNMYILVLMELGIVGLISMLAIFYYQFKLSFNSPKKIICDSGFTLPVLFLVVMFSDSYLLGHYTTLMFVFFSSFLYKDFEKN
;
A
#
# COMPACT_ATOMS: atom_id res chain seq x y z
N ASN A 1 -17.55 19.09 9.22
CA ASN A 1 -16.81 19.46 10.44
C ASN A 1 -16.99 18.44 11.59
N GLU A 2 -18.16 17.80 11.77
CA GLU A 2 -18.37 16.79 12.81
C GLU A 2 -17.53 15.51 12.61
N ILE A 3 -17.32 15.07 11.38
CA ILE A 3 -16.50 13.88 11.08
C ILE A 3 -15.04 14.13 11.47
N THR A 4 -14.54 15.34 11.28
CA THR A 4 -13.17 15.70 11.61
C THR A 4 -12.97 15.77 13.13
N GLU A 5 -13.95 16.27 13.86
CA GLU A 5 -13.90 16.41 15.32
C GLU A 5 -14.04 15.04 16.02
N TYR A 6 -14.91 14.17 15.52
CA TYR A 6 -15.07 12.80 16.03
C TYR A 6 -13.84 11.91 15.80
N SER A 7 -13.20 12.02 14.62
CA SER A 7 -11.98 11.27 14.30
C SER A 7 -10.76 11.76 15.07
N LEU A 8 -10.72 13.05 15.42
CA LEU A 8 -9.64 13.67 16.18
C LEU A 8 -9.66 13.31 17.68
N GLY A 9 -10.80 12.89 18.24
CA GLY A 9 -10.96 12.57 19.67
C GLY A 9 -10.78 11.11 20.06
N SER A 10 -10.73 10.15 19.14
CA SER A 10 -10.75 8.74 19.52
C SER A 10 -9.35 8.10 19.55
N ASP A 11 -8.95 7.54 20.69
CA ASP A 11 -7.80 6.65 20.85
C ASP A 11 -8.02 5.26 20.23
N SER A 12 -9.13 5.07 19.50
CA SER A 12 -9.44 3.84 18.82
C SER A 12 -8.47 3.56 17.68
N SER A 13 -8.22 2.30 17.36
CA SER A 13 -7.37 1.88 16.24
C SER A 13 -7.82 2.48 14.90
N ILE A 14 -9.12 2.68 14.72
CA ILE A 14 -9.70 3.32 13.52
C ILE A 14 -9.34 4.81 13.49
N GLY A 15 -9.53 5.52 14.60
CA GLY A 15 -9.19 6.95 14.71
C GLY A 15 -7.70 7.21 14.45
N GLN A 16 -6.82 6.34 14.95
CA GLN A 16 -5.39 6.41 14.67
C GLN A 16 -5.09 6.26 13.18
N ARG A 17 -5.68 5.28 12.49
CA ARG A 17 -5.48 5.07 11.03
C ARG A 17 -5.99 6.25 10.20
N ILE A 18 -7.12 6.85 10.59
CA ILE A 18 -7.63 8.06 9.94
C ILE A 18 -6.63 9.21 10.10
N ASN A 19 -6.10 9.40 11.31
CA ASN A 19 -5.09 10.41 11.57
C ASN A 19 -3.79 10.17 10.77
N PHE A 20 -3.34 8.90 10.67
CA PHE A 20 -2.19 8.53 9.83
C PHE A 20 -2.43 8.91 8.37
N THR A 21 -3.63 8.65 7.86
CA THR A 21 -4.01 8.97 6.48
C THR A 21 -4.02 10.49 6.24
N ILE A 22 -4.64 11.26 7.15
CA ILE A 22 -4.76 12.73 7.02
C ILE A 22 -3.37 13.39 7.04
N ASN A 23 -2.51 13.01 7.99
CA ASN A 23 -1.17 13.57 8.08
C ASN A 23 -0.29 13.16 6.89
N SER A 24 -0.35 11.89 6.47
CA SER A 24 0.36 11.41 5.28
C SER A 24 -0.07 12.16 4.02
N TRP A 25 -1.36 12.47 3.88
CA TRP A 25 -1.87 13.22 2.74
C TRP A 25 -1.28 14.63 2.62
N GLN A 26 -0.95 15.27 3.75
CA GLN A 26 -0.28 16.57 3.72
C GLN A 26 1.16 16.48 3.18
N VAL A 27 1.86 15.37 3.47
CA VAL A 27 3.19 15.13 2.91
C VAL A 27 3.11 14.80 1.41
N ILE A 28 2.16 13.94 1.01
CA ILE A 28 1.94 13.58 -0.40
C ILE A 28 1.70 14.82 -1.26
N LYS A 29 0.90 15.79 -0.77
CA LYS A 29 0.64 17.04 -1.50
C LYS A 29 1.89 17.87 -1.77
N LYS A 30 2.93 17.76 -0.96
CA LYS A 30 4.20 18.50 -1.18
C LYS A 30 5.05 17.88 -2.27
N ASN A 31 5.02 16.56 -2.41
CA ASN A 31 5.84 15.79 -3.37
C ASN A 31 5.01 14.72 -4.10
N PRO A 32 3.99 15.09 -4.91
CA PRO A 32 3.01 14.12 -5.40
C PRO A 32 3.55 13.20 -6.50
N ILE A 33 4.59 13.60 -7.24
CA ILE A 33 5.07 12.86 -8.42
C ILE A 33 6.05 11.77 -8.05
N ILE A 34 7.13 12.12 -7.32
CA ILE A 34 8.24 11.21 -6.98
C ILE A 34 8.30 10.85 -5.50
N GLY A 35 7.42 11.44 -4.66
CA GLY A 35 7.42 11.22 -3.22
C GLY A 35 8.60 11.88 -2.49
N ILE A 36 8.80 11.45 -1.24
CA ILE A 36 9.84 11.98 -0.34
C ILE A 36 11.12 11.14 -0.32
N GLY A 37 11.08 9.93 -0.86
CA GLY A 37 12.16 8.94 -0.80
C GLY A 37 11.81 7.72 0.04
N THR A 38 12.43 6.59 -0.30
CA THR A 38 12.23 5.32 0.40
C THR A 38 12.83 5.37 1.80
N GLY A 39 12.03 4.99 2.82
CA GLY A 39 12.46 4.99 4.21
C GLY A 39 12.30 6.32 4.94
N ASP A 40 11.94 7.40 4.27
CA ASP A 40 11.77 8.72 4.87
C ASP A 40 10.39 8.94 5.51
N PHE A 41 9.47 7.97 5.34
CA PHE A 41 8.12 8.03 5.91
C PHE A 41 8.12 8.39 7.40
N PRO A 42 8.88 7.72 8.31
CA PRO A 42 8.78 7.98 9.75
C PRO A 42 9.18 9.41 10.11
N GLN A 43 10.21 9.95 9.46
CA GLN A 43 10.74 11.27 9.75
C GLN A 43 9.81 12.38 9.27
N GLU A 44 9.33 12.29 8.03
CA GLU A 44 8.42 13.28 7.46
C GLU A 44 7.04 13.22 8.12
N TYR A 45 6.55 12.01 8.45
CA TYR A 45 5.33 11.85 9.22
C TYR A 45 5.45 12.49 10.61
N LEU A 46 6.57 12.27 11.33
CA LEU A 46 6.81 12.83 12.64
C LEU A 46 6.73 14.37 12.63
N LYS A 47 7.34 15.03 11.64
CA LYS A 47 7.29 16.49 11.49
C LYS A 47 5.86 17.02 11.39
N ILE A 48 5.02 16.37 10.58
CA ILE A 48 3.62 16.76 10.39
C ILE A 48 2.79 16.43 11.64
N ASN A 49 3.02 15.26 12.26
CA ASN A 49 2.30 14.85 13.45
C ASN A 49 2.56 15.83 14.62
N GLN A 50 3.78 16.27 14.80
CA GLN A 50 4.13 17.28 15.81
C GLN A 50 3.46 18.64 15.60
N GLN A 51 3.17 18.99 14.35
CA GLN A 51 2.47 20.23 14.02
C GLN A 51 0.95 20.14 14.20
N ASN A 52 0.36 18.99 13.83
CA ASN A 52 -1.09 18.84 13.76
C ASN A 52 -1.69 18.17 15.01
N SER A 53 -0.95 17.26 15.62
CA SER A 53 -1.47 16.37 16.68
C SER A 53 -0.33 15.90 17.58
N PRO A 54 0.35 16.81 18.29
CA PRO A 54 1.55 16.49 19.10
C PRO A 54 1.27 15.49 20.23
N GLU A 55 0.02 15.46 20.73
CA GLU A 55 -0.44 14.53 21.78
C GLU A 55 -0.70 13.11 21.25
N ARG A 56 -0.72 12.90 19.92
CA ARG A 56 -1.02 11.60 19.32
C ARG A 56 0.22 10.78 19.04
N ARG A 57 0.04 9.46 19.05
CA ARG A 57 1.12 8.53 18.75
C ARG A 57 1.64 8.76 17.34
N THR A 58 2.95 8.80 17.22
CA THR A 58 3.64 8.73 15.93
C THR A 58 3.67 7.29 15.43
N THR A 59 3.86 7.11 14.14
CA THR A 59 3.97 5.80 13.53
C THR A 59 5.11 5.76 12.52
N SER A 60 5.71 4.59 12.37
CA SER A 60 6.66 4.28 11.30
C SER A 60 6.00 3.63 10.07
N ASN A 61 4.68 3.35 10.15
CA ASN A 61 3.92 2.69 9.10
C ASN A 61 2.48 3.26 9.08
N PRO A 62 1.96 3.73 7.93
CA PRO A 62 0.60 4.25 7.83
C PRO A 62 -0.49 3.18 7.92
N HIS A 63 -0.12 1.90 8.00
CA HIS A 63 -1.03 0.75 7.90
C HIS A 63 -1.93 0.78 6.66
N ASN A 64 -1.35 1.23 5.56
CA ASN A 64 -1.97 1.25 4.23
C ASN A 64 -0.87 1.33 3.18
N MET A 65 -0.75 0.30 2.34
CA MET A 65 0.34 0.21 1.36
C MET A 65 0.26 1.30 0.28
N TYR A 66 -0.96 1.68 -0.11
CA TYR A 66 -1.15 2.72 -1.13
C TYR A 66 -0.67 4.08 -0.64
N ILE A 67 -0.96 4.41 0.62
CA ILE A 67 -0.50 5.67 1.25
C ILE A 67 1.01 5.66 1.41
N LEU A 68 1.59 4.53 1.85
CA LEU A 68 3.04 4.39 1.99
C LEU A 68 3.76 4.63 0.66
N VAL A 69 3.31 3.93 -0.40
CA VAL A 69 3.91 4.06 -1.74
C VAL A 69 3.73 5.47 -2.30
N LEU A 70 2.54 6.06 -2.14
CA LEU A 70 2.31 7.45 -2.57
C LEU A 70 3.20 8.44 -1.83
N MET A 71 3.43 8.24 -0.54
CA MET A 71 4.25 9.12 0.25
C MET A 71 5.73 9.00 -0.10
N GLU A 72 6.26 7.77 -0.20
CA GLU A 72 7.68 7.51 -0.46
C GLU A 72 8.07 7.66 -1.93
N LEU A 73 7.24 7.17 -2.86
CA LEU A 73 7.56 7.06 -4.30
C LEU A 73 6.63 7.87 -5.20
N GLY A 74 5.65 8.56 -4.63
CA GLY A 74 4.69 9.36 -5.37
C GLY A 74 3.80 8.55 -6.30
N ILE A 75 3.18 9.26 -7.25
CA ILE A 75 2.28 8.64 -8.24
C ILE A 75 3.02 7.67 -9.18
N VAL A 76 4.30 7.94 -9.46
CA VAL A 76 5.15 7.06 -10.27
C VAL A 76 5.30 5.70 -9.60
N GLY A 77 5.58 5.66 -8.30
CA GLY A 77 5.66 4.44 -7.53
C GLY A 77 4.32 3.69 -7.47
N LEU A 78 3.21 4.42 -7.26
CA LEU A 78 1.89 3.81 -7.23
C LEU A 78 1.52 3.18 -8.57
N ILE A 79 1.75 3.88 -9.69
CA ILE A 79 1.50 3.32 -11.04
C ILE A 79 2.37 2.08 -11.27
N SER A 80 3.65 2.12 -10.89
CA SER A 80 4.57 0.98 -11.03
C SER A 80 4.09 -0.23 -10.22
N MET A 81 3.66 -0.02 -8.98
CA MET A 81 3.09 -1.08 -8.14
C MET A 81 1.82 -1.67 -8.75
N LEU A 82 0.89 -0.82 -9.21
CA LEU A 82 -0.36 -1.28 -9.81
C LEU A 82 -0.14 -1.97 -11.17
N ALA A 83 0.92 -1.60 -11.91
CA ALA A 83 1.29 -2.27 -13.14
C ALA A 83 1.67 -3.75 -12.93
N ILE A 84 2.29 -4.09 -11.79
CA ILE A 84 2.58 -5.49 -11.44
C ILE A 84 1.28 -6.29 -11.39
N PHE A 85 0.27 -5.80 -10.67
CA PHE A 85 -1.04 -6.45 -10.55
C PHE A 85 -1.78 -6.51 -11.89
N TYR A 86 -1.71 -5.45 -12.68
CA TYR A 86 -2.27 -5.43 -14.04
C TYR A 86 -1.68 -6.54 -14.91
N TYR A 87 -0.36 -6.72 -14.91
CA TYR A 87 0.28 -7.79 -15.66
C TYR A 87 -0.07 -9.18 -15.14
N GLN A 88 -0.20 -9.35 -13.82
CA GLN A 88 -0.66 -10.61 -13.24
C GLN A 88 -2.09 -10.96 -13.69
N PHE A 89 -3.00 -10.00 -13.73
CA PHE A 89 -4.35 -10.21 -14.29
C PHE A 89 -4.30 -10.57 -15.76
N LYS A 90 -3.54 -9.81 -16.55
CA LYS A 90 -3.40 -10.06 -17.99
C LYS A 90 -2.88 -11.48 -18.27
N LEU A 91 -1.86 -11.92 -17.53
CA LEU A 91 -1.31 -13.27 -17.65
C LEU A 91 -2.35 -14.32 -17.23
N SER A 92 -3.04 -14.13 -16.11
CA SER A 92 -4.07 -15.07 -15.65
C SER A 92 -5.18 -15.26 -16.66
N PHE A 93 -5.69 -14.19 -17.26
CA PHE A 93 -6.74 -14.25 -18.27
C PHE A 93 -6.32 -14.98 -19.54
N ASN A 94 -5.05 -14.91 -19.91
CA ASN A 94 -4.52 -15.53 -21.13
C ASN A 94 -4.05 -16.98 -20.91
N SER A 95 -4.15 -17.51 -19.68
CA SER A 95 -3.71 -18.88 -19.38
C SER A 95 -4.69 -19.92 -19.94
N PRO A 96 -4.20 -20.93 -20.68
CA PRO A 96 -5.03 -22.04 -21.16
C PRO A 96 -5.45 -23.01 -20.04
N LYS A 97 -4.76 -22.98 -18.89
CA LYS A 97 -5.03 -23.85 -17.74
C LYS A 97 -5.97 -23.16 -16.78
N LYS A 98 -7.20 -23.64 -16.65
CA LYS A 98 -8.23 -23.06 -15.76
C LYS A 98 -7.74 -22.86 -14.32
N ILE A 99 -7.00 -23.81 -13.74
CA ILE A 99 -6.49 -23.72 -12.38
C ILE A 99 -5.50 -22.56 -12.22
N ILE A 100 -4.69 -22.29 -13.24
CA ILE A 100 -3.75 -21.16 -13.23
C ILE A 100 -4.51 -19.84 -13.44
N CYS A 101 -5.52 -19.85 -14.31
CA CYS A 101 -6.40 -18.69 -14.48
C CYS A 101 -7.06 -18.30 -13.15
N ASP A 102 -7.73 -19.24 -12.50
CA ASP A 102 -8.48 -18.98 -11.27
C ASP A 102 -7.53 -18.59 -10.11
N SER A 103 -6.46 -19.34 -9.88
CA SER A 103 -5.49 -19.06 -8.80
C SER A 103 -4.68 -17.79 -9.06
N GLY A 104 -4.28 -17.57 -10.31
CA GLY A 104 -3.53 -16.39 -10.72
C GLY A 104 -4.36 -15.11 -10.66
N PHE A 105 -5.68 -15.18 -10.78
CA PHE A 105 -6.57 -14.06 -10.56
C PHE A 105 -6.78 -13.77 -9.06
N THR A 106 -6.87 -14.81 -8.25
CA THR A 106 -7.14 -14.69 -6.81
C THR A 106 -6.00 -14.00 -6.06
N LEU A 107 -4.75 -14.30 -6.39
CA LEU A 107 -3.58 -13.72 -5.71
C LEU A 107 -3.54 -12.18 -5.78
N PRO A 108 -3.59 -11.53 -6.96
CA PRO A 108 -3.56 -10.08 -7.05
C PRO A 108 -4.80 -9.43 -6.41
N VAL A 109 -5.99 -10.02 -6.53
CA VAL A 109 -7.19 -9.51 -5.87
C VAL A 109 -7.01 -9.52 -4.35
N LEU A 110 -6.54 -10.63 -3.78
CA LEU A 110 -6.29 -10.74 -2.35
C LEU A 110 -5.33 -9.64 -1.87
N PHE A 111 -4.18 -9.49 -2.55
CA PHE A 111 -3.20 -8.48 -2.14
C PHE A 111 -3.72 -7.04 -2.31
N LEU A 112 -4.41 -6.73 -3.41
CA LEU A 112 -5.03 -5.42 -3.60
C LEU A 112 -6.01 -5.08 -2.47
N VAL A 113 -6.79 -6.04 -1.98
CA VAL A 113 -7.74 -5.82 -0.88
C VAL A 113 -7.03 -5.67 0.46
N VAL A 114 -6.12 -6.60 0.82
CA VAL A 114 -5.47 -6.56 2.14
C VAL A 114 -4.53 -5.37 2.30
N MET A 115 -3.95 -4.87 1.23
CA MET A 115 -3.07 -3.68 1.23
C MET A 115 -3.79 -2.38 1.67
N PHE A 116 -5.13 -2.35 1.70
CA PHE A 116 -5.87 -1.25 2.34
C PHE A 116 -5.79 -1.30 3.87
N SER A 117 -5.62 -2.49 4.44
CA SER A 117 -5.64 -2.67 5.90
C SER A 117 -4.25 -2.61 6.53
N ASP A 118 -3.18 -2.89 5.76
CA ASP A 118 -1.80 -2.76 6.23
C ASP A 118 -0.80 -2.71 5.05
N SER A 119 0.46 -2.36 5.35
CA SER A 119 1.56 -2.29 4.38
C SER A 119 2.18 -3.68 4.14
N TYR A 120 1.39 -4.62 3.63
CA TYR A 120 1.74 -6.03 3.51
C TYR A 120 2.96 -6.32 2.63
N LEU A 121 3.26 -5.50 1.62
CA LEU A 121 4.46 -5.66 0.80
C LEU A 121 5.73 -5.11 1.48
N LEU A 122 5.63 -4.56 2.68
CA LEU A 122 6.77 -4.19 3.53
C LEU A 122 7.20 -5.34 4.45
N GLY A 123 6.28 -6.26 4.76
CA GLY A 123 6.52 -7.40 5.66
C GLY A 123 7.31 -8.52 4.97
N HIS A 124 8.38 -9.03 5.60
CA HIS A 124 9.21 -10.08 5.01
C HIS A 124 8.42 -11.32 4.59
N TYR A 125 7.57 -11.85 5.47
CA TYR A 125 6.83 -13.08 5.20
C TYR A 125 5.77 -12.90 4.10
N THR A 126 5.04 -11.81 4.14
CA THR A 126 3.99 -11.52 3.16
C THR A 126 4.56 -11.22 1.78
N THR A 127 5.70 -10.52 1.72
CA THR A 127 6.41 -10.27 0.47
C THR A 127 6.99 -11.56 -0.10
N LEU A 128 7.63 -12.39 0.71
CA LEU A 128 8.15 -13.71 0.27
C LEU A 128 7.01 -14.59 -0.26
N MET A 129 5.88 -14.62 0.44
CA MET A 129 4.69 -15.36 -0.01
C MET A 129 4.18 -14.82 -1.36
N PHE A 130 4.06 -13.51 -1.50
CA PHE A 130 3.65 -12.87 -2.75
C PHE A 130 4.59 -13.22 -3.91
N VAL A 131 5.90 -13.08 -3.70
CA VAL A 131 6.92 -13.38 -4.73
C VAL A 131 6.93 -14.87 -5.07
N PHE A 132 6.86 -15.76 -4.08
CA PHE A 132 6.83 -17.20 -4.29
C PHE A 132 5.63 -17.63 -5.13
N PHE A 133 4.42 -17.25 -4.74
CA PHE A 133 3.23 -17.58 -5.50
C PHE A 133 3.21 -16.91 -6.87
N SER A 134 3.68 -15.67 -6.99
CA SER A 134 3.79 -14.99 -8.28
C SER A 134 4.74 -15.72 -9.21
N SER A 135 5.91 -16.16 -8.74
CA SER A 135 6.88 -16.88 -9.56
C SER A 135 6.35 -18.25 -9.99
N PHE A 136 5.58 -18.93 -9.16
CA PHE A 136 4.99 -20.22 -9.46
C PHE A 136 3.82 -20.10 -10.46
N LEU A 137 2.90 -19.16 -10.23
CA LEU A 137 1.69 -19.00 -11.03
C LEU A 137 1.97 -18.47 -12.45
N TYR A 138 3.00 -17.61 -12.60
CA TYR A 138 3.27 -16.91 -13.87
C TYR A 138 4.53 -17.39 -14.60
N LYS A 139 5.11 -18.51 -14.15
CA LYS A 139 6.35 -19.07 -14.71
C LYS A 139 6.25 -19.53 -16.19
N ASP A 140 5.12 -20.08 -16.60
CA ASP A 140 4.99 -20.81 -17.85
C ASP A 140 4.49 -19.96 -19.04
N PHE A 141 4.43 -18.64 -18.89
CA PHE A 141 3.92 -17.76 -19.96
C PHE A 141 4.91 -17.45 -21.07
N GLU A 142 6.18 -17.86 -20.93
CA GLU A 142 7.20 -17.64 -21.95
C GLU A 142 7.24 -18.76 -23.04
N LYS A 143 6.40 -19.77 -22.96
CA LYS A 143 6.46 -20.98 -23.83
C LYS A 143 5.24 -21.11 -24.73
N ASN A 144 4.75 -20.03 -25.33
CA ASN A 144 3.83 -20.12 -26.46
C ASN A 144 4.18 -19.11 -27.53
#